data_b28a0bdd7df076407be5992b3823a0bd
#
_entry.id   b28a0bdd7df076407be5992b3823a0bd
#
_cell.length_a   1.000
_cell.length_b   1.000
_cell.length_c   1.000
_cell.angle_alpha   90.00
_cell.angle_beta   90.00
_cell.angle_gamma   90.00
#
_symmetry.space_group_name_H-M   'P 1'
#
loop_
_entity.id
_entity.type
_entity.pdbx_description
1 polymer ?
#
loop_
_entity_poly.entity_id
_entity_poly.type
_entity_poly.pdbx_seq_one_letter_code
_entity_poly.pdbx_strand_id
1 'polypeptide(L)'
;MADSDLFEKGLKKRRQVLGEKYVNANLAGSDDFMMTFQRAVTELAWGYAWSRPGLDQKTRSLLTLGILGRLGRFQELGIYTKAALASGATVDEIKEALVQITVYCGTPAGRQAFLAAHDALKSHTD
;
A
#
# COMPACT_ATOMS: atom_id res chain seq x y z
N MET A 1 14.20 21.46 -11.23
CA MET A 1 12.85 21.55 -11.78
C MET A 1 11.83 21.48 -10.66
N ALA A 2 10.89 22.38 -10.68
CA ALA A 2 9.83 22.39 -9.66
C ALA A 2 8.94 21.17 -9.82
N ASP A 3 8.49 20.61 -8.71
CA ASP A 3 7.54 19.51 -8.73
C ASP A 3 6.15 20.00 -9.16
N SER A 4 5.41 19.14 -9.85
CA SER A 4 4.05 19.48 -10.27
C SER A 4 3.10 19.48 -9.08
N ASP A 5 1.94 20.14 -9.23
CA ASP A 5 0.89 20.11 -8.22
C ASP A 5 0.42 18.67 -7.97
N LEU A 6 0.36 17.86 -9.02
CA LEU A 6 -0.02 16.46 -8.91
C LEU A 6 1.01 15.67 -8.11
N PHE A 7 2.30 15.96 -8.30
CA PHE A 7 3.36 15.33 -7.50
C PHE A 7 3.24 15.71 -6.03
N GLU A 8 3.05 16.99 -5.73
CA GLU A 8 2.93 17.46 -4.34
C GLU A 8 1.72 16.83 -3.65
N LYS A 9 0.59 16.79 -4.34
CA LYS A 9 -0.63 16.14 -3.85
C LYS A 9 -0.39 14.63 -3.60
N GLY A 10 0.28 13.98 -4.53
CA GLY A 10 0.61 12.57 -4.41
C GLY A 10 1.58 12.27 -3.28
N LEU A 11 2.57 13.10 -3.11
CA LEU A 11 3.56 12.93 -2.05
C LEU A 11 2.90 13.02 -0.66
N LYS A 12 2.01 13.99 -0.49
CA LYS A 12 1.24 14.14 0.75
C LYS A 12 0.41 12.88 1.03
N LYS A 13 -0.32 12.39 0.04
CA LYS A 13 -1.16 11.20 0.18
C LYS A 13 -0.30 9.95 0.45
N ARG A 14 0.78 9.78 -0.28
CA ARG A 14 1.69 8.65 -0.13
C ARG A 14 2.23 8.57 1.30
N ARG A 15 2.61 9.71 1.87
CA ARG A 15 3.09 9.80 3.25
C ARG A 15 1.99 9.46 4.26
N GLN A 16 0.76 9.86 4.00
CA GLN A 16 -0.37 9.53 4.87
C GLN A 16 -0.64 8.02 4.90
N VAL A 17 -0.50 7.34 3.78
CA VAL A 17 -0.84 5.92 3.66
C VAL A 17 0.32 5.02 4.07
N LEU A 18 1.53 5.29 3.59
CA LEU A 18 2.70 4.44 3.80
C LEU A 18 3.58 4.87 4.97
N GLY A 19 3.35 6.06 5.49
CA GLY A 19 4.17 6.64 6.55
C GLY A 19 5.31 7.48 6.00
N GLU A 20 5.58 8.58 6.69
CA GLU A 20 6.58 9.56 6.24
C GLU A 20 7.99 8.97 6.20
N LYS A 21 8.35 8.19 7.23
CA LYS A 21 9.69 7.59 7.33
C LYS A 21 9.96 6.65 6.16
N TYR A 22 9.00 5.78 5.85
CA TYR A 22 9.14 4.82 4.75
C TYR A 22 9.27 5.53 3.39
N VAL A 23 8.41 6.51 3.13
CA VAL A 23 8.41 7.25 1.87
C VAL A 23 9.70 8.06 1.72
N ASN A 24 10.12 8.75 2.77
CA ASN A 24 11.34 9.56 2.72
C ASN A 24 12.58 8.69 2.48
N ALA A 25 12.63 7.49 3.08
CA ALA A 25 13.73 6.55 2.85
C ALA A 25 13.78 6.07 1.39
N ASN A 26 12.62 5.78 0.80
CA ASN A 26 12.55 5.39 -0.60
C ASN A 26 13.03 6.50 -1.54
N LEU A 27 12.63 7.74 -1.29
CA LEU A 27 13.05 8.86 -2.12
C LEU A 27 14.54 9.15 -1.95
N ALA A 28 15.04 9.12 -0.71
CA ALA A 28 16.45 9.37 -0.43
C ALA A 28 17.36 8.29 -1.01
N GLY A 29 16.88 7.06 -1.11
CA GLY A 29 17.64 5.96 -1.70
C GLY A 29 17.58 5.89 -3.22
N SER A 30 16.87 6.81 -3.87
CA SER A 30 16.68 6.78 -5.33
C SER A 30 17.68 7.72 -6.01
N ASP A 31 18.45 7.18 -6.98
CA ASP A 31 19.27 8.00 -7.85
C ASP A 31 18.43 8.63 -8.97
N ASP A 32 19.07 9.34 -9.89
CA ASP A 32 18.35 10.02 -10.98
C ASP A 32 17.52 9.06 -11.82
N PHE A 33 18.05 7.85 -12.07
CA PHE A 33 17.32 6.85 -12.83
C PHE A 33 16.04 6.42 -12.11
N MET A 34 16.15 6.08 -10.83
CA MET A 34 15.00 5.65 -10.03
C MET A 34 14.02 6.80 -9.74
N MET A 35 14.49 8.04 -9.71
CA MET A 35 13.59 9.17 -9.50
C MET A 35 12.57 9.34 -10.62
N THR A 36 12.86 8.88 -11.84
CA THR A 36 11.87 8.84 -12.91
C THR A 36 10.68 7.98 -12.52
N PHE A 37 10.96 6.79 -11.96
CA PHE A 37 9.92 5.90 -11.43
C PHE A 37 9.19 6.56 -10.24
N GLN A 38 9.94 7.12 -9.30
CA GLN A 38 9.34 7.72 -8.10
C GLN A 38 8.38 8.87 -8.46
N ARG A 39 8.77 9.70 -9.43
CA ARG A 39 7.88 10.79 -9.89
C ARG A 39 6.63 10.24 -10.55
N ALA A 40 6.78 9.25 -11.41
CA ALA A 40 5.65 8.65 -12.11
C ALA A 40 4.64 8.05 -11.12
N VAL A 41 5.10 7.22 -10.18
CA VAL A 41 4.16 6.58 -9.23
C VAL A 41 3.58 7.59 -8.25
N THR A 42 4.35 8.60 -7.84
CA THR A 42 3.85 9.62 -6.92
C THR A 42 2.73 10.42 -7.58
N GLU A 43 2.89 10.76 -8.87
CA GLU A 43 1.84 11.48 -9.61
C GLU A 43 0.65 10.58 -9.92
N LEU A 44 0.88 9.42 -10.53
CA LEU A 44 -0.20 8.59 -11.06
C LEU A 44 -0.89 7.76 -9.99
N ALA A 45 -0.12 7.03 -9.18
CA ALA A 45 -0.73 6.20 -8.16
C ALA A 45 -1.25 7.06 -7.00
N TRP A 46 -0.44 7.94 -6.48
CA TRP A 46 -0.77 8.67 -5.26
C TRP A 46 -1.48 9.99 -5.53
N GLY A 47 -1.05 10.73 -6.54
CA GLY A 47 -1.69 12.00 -6.90
C GLY A 47 -3.03 11.80 -7.58
N TYR A 48 -3.11 10.85 -8.49
CA TYR A 48 -4.35 10.59 -9.22
C TYR A 48 -5.24 9.58 -8.50
N ALA A 49 -4.77 8.33 -8.31
CA ALA A 49 -5.66 7.26 -7.84
C ALA A 49 -5.98 7.35 -6.35
N TRP A 50 -4.97 7.38 -5.49
CA TRP A 50 -5.18 7.37 -4.05
C TRP A 50 -5.81 8.65 -3.51
N SER A 51 -5.67 9.75 -4.22
CA SER A 51 -6.24 11.04 -3.82
C SER A 51 -7.68 11.23 -4.27
N ARG A 52 -8.25 10.29 -5.03
CA ARG A 52 -9.64 10.39 -5.49
C ARG A 52 -10.59 10.16 -4.32
N PRO A 53 -11.67 10.96 -4.22
CA PRO A 53 -12.61 10.86 -3.09
C PRO A 53 -13.64 9.74 -3.23
N GLY A 54 -13.66 9.02 -4.35
CA GLY A 54 -14.67 8.01 -4.64
C GLY A 54 -14.67 6.79 -3.71
N LEU A 55 -13.49 6.44 -3.17
CA LEU A 55 -13.35 5.45 -2.11
C LEU A 55 -12.54 6.07 -0.99
N ASP A 56 -12.89 5.78 0.26
CA ASP A 56 -12.08 6.24 1.36
C ASP A 56 -10.74 5.48 1.42
N GLN A 57 -9.82 5.99 2.20
CA GLN A 57 -8.46 5.45 2.27
C GLN A 57 -8.44 4.03 2.81
N LYS A 58 -9.28 3.73 3.79
CA LYS A 58 -9.40 2.38 4.35
C LYS A 58 -9.87 1.37 3.29
N THR A 59 -10.95 1.69 2.59
CA THR A 59 -11.50 0.81 1.56
C THR A 59 -10.50 0.58 0.44
N ARG A 60 -9.81 1.64 0.01
CA ARG A 60 -8.80 1.55 -1.04
C ARG A 60 -7.63 0.68 -0.59
N SER A 61 -7.24 0.75 0.68
CA SER A 61 -6.19 -0.10 1.24
C SER A 61 -6.58 -1.58 1.21
N LEU A 62 -7.80 -1.90 1.62
CA LEU A 62 -8.29 -3.29 1.60
C LEU A 62 -8.38 -3.84 0.19
N LEU A 63 -8.85 -3.03 -0.76
CA LEU A 63 -8.87 -3.39 -2.18
C LEU A 63 -7.46 -3.70 -2.69
N THR A 64 -6.49 -2.89 -2.30
CA THR A 64 -5.10 -3.07 -2.71
C THR A 64 -4.53 -4.39 -2.21
N LEU A 65 -4.89 -4.82 -0.98
CA LEU A 65 -4.49 -6.14 -0.48
C LEU A 65 -4.96 -7.26 -1.42
N GLY A 66 -6.20 -7.17 -1.88
CA GLY A 66 -6.75 -8.17 -2.81
C GLY A 66 -5.99 -8.22 -4.13
N ILE A 67 -5.66 -7.05 -4.68
CA ILE A 67 -4.90 -6.95 -5.92
C ILE A 67 -3.51 -7.56 -5.75
N LEU A 68 -2.81 -7.21 -4.68
CA LEU A 68 -1.47 -7.71 -4.41
C LEU A 68 -1.47 -9.21 -4.15
N GLY A 69 -2.50 -9.72 -3.47
CA GLY A 69 -2.66 -11.15 -3.25
C GLY A 69 -2.84 -11.91 -4.56
N ARG A 70 -3.65 -11.39 -5.48
CA ARG A 70 -3.85 -12.01 -6.80
C ARG A 70 -2.57 -12.01 -7.63
N LEU A 71 -1.80 -10.92 -7.55
CA LEU A 71 -0.56 -10.78 -8.30
C LEU A 71 0.62 -11.55 -7.68
N GLY A 72 0.46 -12.09 -6.48
CA GLY A 72 1.54 -12.78 -5.80
C GLY A 72 2.61 -11.85 -5.22
N ARG A 73 2.26 -10.58 -4.98
CA ARG A 73 3.21 -9.58 -4.47
C ARG A 73 3.12 -9.52 -2.94
N PHE A 74 3.62 -10.57 -2.29
CA PHE A 74 3.39 -10.75 -0.86
C PHE A 74 4.25 -9.83 0.01
N GLN A 75 5.42 -9.42 -0.47
CA GLN A 75 6.22 -8.42 0.25
C GLN A 75 5.47 -7.10 0.33
N GLU A 76 4.94 -6.65 -0.79
CA GLU A 76 4.14 -5.42 -0.84
C GLU A 76 2.83 -5.58 -0.05
N LEU A 77 2.24 -6.77 -0.06
CA LEU A 77 1.04 -7.04 0.73
C LEU A 77 1.29 -6.79 2.21
N GLY A 78 2.45 -7.21 2.72
CA GLY A 78 2.83 -6.90 4.11
C GLY A 78 2.91 -5.41 4.39
N ILE A 79 3.52 -4.66 3.47
CA ILE A 79 3.63 -3.20 3.58
C ILE A 79 2.23 -2.57 3.61
N TYR A 80 1.35 -3.00 2.73
CA TYR A 80 -0.02 -2.45 2.63
C TYR A 80 -0.94 -2.95 3.73
N THR A 81 -0.59 -4.03 4.42
CA THR A 81 -1.27 -4.42 5.66
C THR A 81 -1.09 -3.34 6.73
N LYS A 82 0.14 -2.87 6.89
CA LYS A 82 0.42 -1.76 7.82
C LYS A 82 -0.29 -0.48 7.38
N ALA A 83 -0.29 -0.21 6.07
CA ALA A 83 -1.00 0.94 5.52
C ALA A 83 -2.51 0.86 5.78
N ALA A 84 -3.09 -0.33 5.70
CA ALA A 84 -4.50 -0.53 5.99
C ALA A 84 -4.82 -0.19 7.46
N LEU A 85 -3.98 -0.64 8.39
CA LEU A 85 -4.12 -0.29 9.81
C LEU A 85 -4.03 1.22 10.01
N ALA A 86 -3.04 1.87 9.40
CA ALA A 86 -2.87 3.31 9.49
C ALA A 86 -4.05 4.06 8.88
N SER A 87 -4.74 3.45 7.93
CA SER A 87 -5.92 4.03 7.27
C SER A 87 -7.22 3.73 8.00
N GLY A 88 -7.16 3.08 9.16
CA GLY A 88 -8.33 2.82 10.00
C GLY A 88 -8.94 1.44 9.89
N ALA A 89 -8.34 0.53 9.12
CA ALA A 89 -8.82 -0.84 9.05
C ALA A 89 -8.53 -1.59 10.36
N THR A 90 -9.45 -2.43 10.77
CA THR A 90 -9.25 -3.31 11.91
C THR A 90 -8.54 -4.60 11.46
N VAL A 91 -7.95 -5.31 12.42
CA VAL A 91 -7.38 -6.63 12.13
C VAL A 91 -8.47 -7.56 11.57
N ASP A 92 -9.69 -7.48 12.09
CA ASP A 92 -10.79 -8.31 11.60
C ASP A 92 -11.15 -7.97 10.14
N GLU A 93 -11.15 -6.70 9.78
CA GLU A 93 -11.39 -6.29 8.39
C GLU A 93 -10.28 -6.80 7.45
N ILE A 94 -9.05 -6.76 7.92
CA ILE A 94 -7.92 -7.32 7.15
C ILE A 94 -8.09 -8.82 6.97
N LYS A 95 -8.46 -9.56 8.03
CA LYS A 95 -8.76 -10.99 7.91
C LYS A 95 -9.81 -11.26 6.83
N GLU A 96 -10.87 -10.45 6.78
CA GLU A 96 -11.92 -10.65 5.78
C GLU A 96 -11.40 -10.45 4.36
N ALA A 97 -10.53 -9.47 4.15
CA ALA A 97 -9.87 -9.29 2.85
C ALA A 97 -9.02 -10.50 2.49
N LEU A 98 -8.29 -11.06 3.46
CA LEU A 98 -7.45 -12.24 3.23
C LEU A 98 -8.28 -13.50 2.95
N VAL A 99 -9.43 -13.65 3.59
CA VAL A 99 -10.38 -14.72 3.29
C VAL A 99 -10.85 -14.62 1.85
N GLN A 100 -11.16 -13.42 1.39
CA GLN A 100 -11.58 -13.17 0.01
C GLN A 100 -10.50 -13.59 -0.98
N ILE A 101 -9.24 -13.26 -0.69
CA ILE A 101 -8.09 -13.69 -1.50
C ILE A 101 -8.01 -15.21 -1.55
N THR A 102 -8.16 -15.85 -0.39
CA THR A 102 -8.04 -17.31 -0.28
C THR A 102 -9.07 -18.03 -1.16
N VAL A 103 -10.30 -17.52 -1.17
CA VAL A 103 -11.39 -18.13 -1.94
C VAL A 103 -11.24 -17.90 -3.44
N TYR A 104 -10.90 -16.69 -3.86
CA TYR A 104 -10.89 -16.34 -5.28
C TYR A 104 -9.54 -16.52 -5.97
N CYS A 105 -8.44 -16.52 -5.20
CA CYS A 105 -7.09 -16.70 -5.75
C CYS A 105 -6.49 -18.08 -5.45
N GLY A 106 -7.15 -18.87 -4.61
CA GLY A 106 -6.70 -20.21 -4.25
C GLY A 106 -5.99 -20.26 -2.91
N THR A 107 -6.07 -21.43 -2.26
CA THR A 107 -5.50 -21.64 -0.94
C THR A 107 -4.01 -21.33 -0.85
N PRO A 108 -3.16 -21.72 -1.83
CA PRO A 108 -1.73 -21.37 -1.74
C PRO A 108 -1.47 -19.87 -1.70
N ALA A 109 -2.15 -19.08 -2.53
CA ALA A 109 -2.02 -17.63 -2.50
C ALA A 109 -2.55 -17.06 -1.19
N GLY A 110 -3.69 -17.58 -0.72
CA GLY A 110 -4.29 -17.17 0.54
C GLY A 110 -3.36 -17.42 1.72
N ARG A 111 -2.70 -18.59 1.75
CA ARG A 111 -1.75 -18.91 2.81
C ARG A 111 -0.59 -17.92 2.84
N GLN A 112 -0.01 -17.62 1.69
CA GLN A 112 1.10 -16.68 1.62
C GLN A 112 0.66 -15.27 2.01
N ALA A 113 -0.54 -14.87 1.63
CA ALA A 113 -1.10 -13.58 2.01
C ALA A 113 -1.30 -13.49 3.53
N PHE A 114 -1.86 -14.53 4.15
CA PHE A 114 -2.00 -14.59 5.61
C PHE A 114 -0.64 -14.51 6.31
N LEU A 115 0.36 -15.26 5.82
CA LEU A 115 1.70 -15.23 6.42
C LEU A 115 2.33 -13.84 6.33
N ALA A 116 2.25 -13.20 5.18
CA ALA A 116 2.80 -11.85 4.98
C ALA A 116 2.11 -10.83 5.88
N ALA A 117 0.79 -10.88 5.96
CA ALA A 117 0.02 -9.99 6.83
C ALA A 117 0.33 -10.26 8.31
N HIS A 118 0.45 -11.53 8.70
CA HIS A 118 0.77 -11.91 10.08
C HIS A 118 2.12 -11.33 10.51
N ASP A 119 3.14 -11.44 9.66
CA ASP A 119 4.46 -10.88 9.93
C ASP A 119 4.39 -9.35 10.07
N ALA A 120 3.62 -8.70 9.19
CA ALA A 120 3.44 -7.26 9.25
C ALA A 120 2.75 -6.83 10.55
N LEU A 121 1.72 -7.58 10.98
CA LEU A 121 1.00 -7.29 12.22
C LEU A 121 1.90 -7.44 13.44
N LYS A 122 2.78 -8.44 13.46
CA LYS A 122 3.73 -8.62 14.56
C LYS A 122 4.68 -7.44 14.71
N SER A 123 5.13 -6.88 13.60
CA SER A 123 6.11 -5.78 13.62
C SER A 123 5.46 -4.40 13.73
N HIS A 124 4.13 -4.33 13.74
CA HIS A 124 3.38 -3.07 13.77
C HIS A 124 3.13 -2.56 15.19
N THR A 125 3.41 -3.34 16.21
CA THR A 125 3.09 -2.99 17.60
C THR A 125 3.99 -1.90 18.20
N ASP A 126 4.87 -1.35 17.43
CA ASP A 126 5.79 -0.29 17.90
C ASP A 126 5.21 1.12 17.71
#